data_fde41a83ed0e5f15e1c88e00e46bc61d
#
_entry.id   fde41a83ed0e5f15e1c88e00e46bc61d
#
_cell.length_a   1.000
_cell.length_b   1.000
_cell.length_c   1.000
_cell.angle_alpha   90.00
_cell.angle_beta   90.00
_cell.angle_gamma   90.00
#
_symmetry.space_group_name_H-M   'P 1'
#
loop_
_entity.id
_entity.type
_entity.pdbx_description
1 polymer ?
#
loop_
_entity_poly.entity_id
_entity_poly.type
_entity_poly.pdbx_seq_one_letter_code
_entity_poly.pdbx_strand_id
1 'polypeptide(L)'
;MKRRRRLTLAGLLVSGLLLAAVENRTVLVPGNAAWTDTGIEVIQGQEVEFAAEGTLSLQKGNPQADCGPDGYDLRTLQQPLTDRNLGALIGKVVIGITVIKDAKTGQEKTDEAAEFFYIGARSRVEMPAKGRLFLGINELVIGDNAGEFTVTVVTDRE
;
A
#
# COMPACT_ATOMS: atom_id res chain seq x y z
N MET A 1 5.82 12.73 75.60
CA MET A 1 5.97 11.73 74.55
C MET A 1 5.09 12.10 73.37
N LYS A 2 5.67 12.66 72.24
CA LYS A 2 4.92 13.03 71.02
C LYS A 2 5.12 11.92 70.00
N ARG A 3 4.06 11.13 69.67
CA ARG A 3 4.03 10.14 68.63
C ARG A 3 3.91 10.84 67.27
N ARG A 4 4.93 10.74 66.41
CA ARG A 4 4.92 11.15 64.99
C ARG A 4 4.22 10.05 64.18
N ARG A 5 3.05 10.36 63.59
CA ARG A 5 2.39 9.51 62.58
C ARG A 5 3.16 9.70 61.26
N ARG A 6 3.70 8.60 60.71
CA ARG A 6 4.22 8.54 59.35
C ARG A 6 3.06 8.32 58.41
N LEU A 7 2.81 9.29 57.54
CA LEU A 7 1.89 9.15 56.42
C LEU A 7 2.63 8.44 55.33
N THR A 8 2.20 7.22 54.95
CA THR A 8 2.68 6.47 53.81
C THR A 8 1.83 6.89 52.61
N LEU A 9 2.42 7.62 51.69
CA LEU A 9 1.78 7.98 50.42
C LEU A 9 1.88 6.76 49.48
N ALA A 10 0.76 6.07 49.28
CA ALA A 10 0.68 5.00 48.26
C ALA A 10 0.51 5.67 46.91
N GLY A 11 1.58 5.65 46.11
CA GLY A 11 1.55 6.10 44.71
C GLY A 11 0.75 5.11 43.84
N LEU A 12 -0.40 5.57 43.33
CA LEU A 12 -1.21 4.86 42.37
C LEU A 12 -0.51 4.96 40.99
N LEU A 13 0.15 3.90 40.55
CA LEU A 13 0.67 3.76 39.17
C LEU A 13 -0.54 3.51 38.26
N VAL A 14 -1.03 4.54 37.58
CA VAL A 14 -1.97 4.40 36.48
C VAL A 14 -1.17 3.98 35.25
N SER A 15 -1.14 2.67 34.96
CA SER A 15 -0.66 2.14 33.69
C SER A 15 -1.67 2.55 32.62
N GLY A 16 -1.37 3.63 31.90
CA GLY A 16 -2.12 4.02 30.70
C GLY A 16 -1.88 2.97 29.62
N LEU A 17 -2.91 2.17 29.31
CA LEU A 17 -2.94 1.32 28.13
C LEU A 17 -3.02 2.25 26.91
N LEU A 18 -1.91 2.44 26.19
CA LEU A 18 -1.92 3.10 24.89
C LEU A 18 -2.66 2.17 23.93
N LEU A 19 -3.93 2.45 23.66
CA LEU A 19 -4.62 1.82 22.52
C LEU A 19 -4.01 2.41 21.25
N ALA A 20 -3.34 1.57 20.45
CA ALA A 20 -2.92 1.94 19.13
C ALA A 20 -4.14 2.40 18.31
N ALA A 21 -4.09 3.60 17.74
CA ALA A 21 -5.18 4.11 16.94
C ALA A 21 -5.16 3.43 15.58
N VAL A 22 -6.23 2.72 15.23
CA VAL A 22 -6.43 2.14 13.89
C VAL A 22 -6.75 3.27 12.92
N GLU A 23 -5.98 3.39 11.86
CA GLU A 23 -6.30 4.26 10.72
C GLU A 23 -6.95 3.44 9.61
N ASN A 24 -8.11 3.92 9.15
CA ASN A 24 -8.84 3.32 8.04
C ASN A 24 -8.94 4.34 6.91
N ARG A 25 -8.46 3.98 5.71
CA ARG A 25 -8.44 4.87 4.55
C ARG A 25 -8.99 4.15 3.32
N THR A 26 -9.89 4.82 2.60
CA THR A 26 -10.38 4.36 1.30
C THR A 26 -9.59 5.04 0.19
N VAL A 27 -9.09 4.25 -0.76
CA VAL A 27 -8.29 4.68 -1.91
C VAL A 27 -8.96 4.18 -3.18
N LEU A 28 -9.18 5.06 -4.16
CA LEU A 28 -9.61 4.68 -5.50
C LEU A 28 -8.37 4.42 -6.37
N VAL A 29 -8.33 3.26 -7.01
CA VAL A 29 -7.21 2.81 -7.86
C VAL A 29 -7.71 2.65 -9.29
N PRO A 30 -7.57 3.68 -10.16
CA PRO A 30 -7.98 3.60 -11.55
C PRO A 30 -7.12 2.62 -12.34
N GLY A 31 -7.76 1.83 -13.22
CA GLY A 31 -7.08 0.87 -14.06
C GLY A 31 -6.07 1.47 -15.05
N ASN A 32 -6.27 2.73 -15.42
CA ASN A 32 -5.41 3.47 -16.36
C ASN A 32 -4.39 4.40 -15.67
N ALA A 33 -4.22 4.29 -14.36
CA ALA A 33 -3.17 4.97 -13.61
C ALA A 33 -2.03 4.01 -13.28
N ALA A 34 -0.79 4.44 -13.51
CA ALA A 34 0.37 3.59 -13.20
C ALA A 34 0.44 3.27 -11.71
N TRP A 35 0.31 4.28 -10.86
CA TRP A 35 0.32 4.14 -9.40
C TRP A 35 -0.54 5.23 -8.77
N THR A 36 -1.22 4.87 -7.68
CA THR A 36 -2.02 5.77 -6.85
C THR A 36 -1.33 5.94 -5.51
N ASP A 37 -1.00 7.17 -5.16
CA ASP A 37 -0.45 7.52 -3.83
C ASP A 37 -1.54 7.40 -2.77
N THR A 38 -1.33 6.54 -1.78
CA THR A 38 -2.30 6.34 -0.68
C THR A 38 -2.27 7.44 0.37
N GLY A 39 -1.20 8.22 0.43
CA GLY A 39 -0.94 9.14 1.51
C GLY A 39 -0.46 8.49 2.81
N ILE A 40 -0.19 7.18 2.81
CA ILE A 40 0.20 6.41 4.00
C ILE A 40 1.72 6.17 3.98
N GLU A 41 2.38 6.48 5.11
CA GLU A 41 3.74 6.03 5.38
C GLU A 41 3.66 4.74 6.19
N VAL A 42 4.48 3.76 5.81
CA VAL A 42 4.57 2.47 6.49
C VAL A 42 5.99 2.22 7.00
N ILE A 43 6.11 1.33 7.98
CA ILE A 43 7.39 0.85 8.47
C ILE A 43 7.57 -0.63 8.11
N GLN A 44 8.82 -1.08 7.99
CA GLN A 44 9.11 -2.48 7.73
C GLN A 44 8.57 -3.37 8.86
N GLY A 45 7.91 -4.46 8.50
CA GLY A 45 7.30 -5.40 9.45
C GLY A 45 5.92 -4.99 9.96
N GLN A 46 5.43 -3.79 9.62
CA GLN A 46 4.06 -3.37 9.96
C GLN A 46 3.05 -4.22 9.20
N GLU A 47 2.05 -4.76 9.90
CA GLU A 47 0.91 -5.42 9.25
C GLU A 47 -0.10 -4.39 8.74
N VAL A 48 -0.47 -4.50 7.46
CA VAL A 48 -1.50 -3.68 6.81
C VAL A 48 -2.56 -4.59 6.22
N GLU A 49 -3.82 -4.31 6.55
CA GLU A 49 -4.95 -5.04 5.98
C GLU A 49 -5.52 -4.29 4.77
N PHE A 50 -5.83 -5.06 3.73
CA PHE A 50 -6.44 -4.56 2.50
C PHE A 50 -7.73 -5.31 2.23
N ALA A 51 -8.76 -4.57 1.80
CA ALA A 51 -9.98 -5.10 1.22
C ALA A 51 -10.33 -4.28 -0.01
N ALA A 52 -10.45 -4.95 -1.16
CA ALA A 52 -10.69 -4.31 -2.44
C ALA A 52 -11.92 -4.87 -3.13
N GLU A 53 -12.63 -4.00 -3.79
CA GLU A 53 -13.80 -4.33 -4.63
C GLU A 53 -13.78 -3.47 -5.90
N GLY A 54 -14.62 -3.84 -6.87
CA GLY A 54 -14.73 -3.16 -8.15
C GLY A 54 -14.36 -4.07 -9.31
N THR A 55 -14.40 -3.51 -10.51
CA THR A 55 -14.10 -4.21 -11.76
C THR A 55 -13.23 -3.34 -12.65
N LEU A 56 -12.17 -3.91 -13.18
CA LEU A 56 -11.37 -3.33 -14.24
C LEU A 56 -11.67 -4.03 -15.56
N SER A 57 -11.65 -3.28 -16.65
CA SER A 57 -11.52 -3.81 -17.99
C SER A 57 -10.08 -3.60 -18.44
N LEU A 58 -9.36 -4.67 -18.72
CA LEU A 58 -7.99 -4.64 -19.25
C LEU A 58 -7.94 -4.27 -20.75
N GLN A 59 -9.10 -4.16 -21.36
CA GLN A 59 -9.29 -3.68 -22.72
C GLN A 59 -10.67 -3.01 -22.81
N LYS A 60 -10.70 -1.69 -22.77
CA LYS A 60 -11.94 -0.91 -22.79
C LYS A 60 -12.88 -1.33 -23.90
N GLY A 61 -14.11 -1.68 -23.55
CA GLY A 61 -15.15 -2.12 -24.47
C GLY A 61 -15.14 -3.63 -24.77
N ASN A 62 -14.26 -4.40 -24.13
CA ASN A 62 -14.24 -5.85 -24.22
C ASN A 62 -14.59 -6.49 -22.87
N PRO A 63 -15.86 -6.90 -22.63
CA PRO A 63 -16.27 -7.50 -21.35
C PRO A 63 -15.55 -8.81 -21.00
N GLN A 64 -14.93 -9.47 -21.98
CA GLN A 64 -14.12 -10.67 -21.74
C GLN A 64 -12.76 -10.36 -21.11
N ALA A 65 -12.36 -9.11 -21.12
CA ALA A 65 -11.13 -8.63 -20.46
C ALA A 65 -11.40 -8.01 -19.08
N ASP A 66 -12.61 -8.17 -18.55
CA ASP A 66 -12.96 -7.65 -17.22
C ASP A 66 -12.43 -8.58 -16.12
N CYS A 67 -11.94 -7.98 -15.04
CA CYS A 67 -11.46 -8.71 -13.87
C CYS A 67 -11.75 -7.95 -12.57
N GLY A 68 -11.82 -8.70 -11.48
CA GLY A 68 -11.82 -8.18 -10.12
C GLY A 68 -10.40 -7.96 -9.59
N PRO A 69 -10.25 -7.59 -8.29
CA PRO A 69 -8.95 -7.29 -7.70
C PRO A 69 -7.94 -8.45 -7.68
N ASP A 70 -8.38 -9.70 -7.83
CA ASP A 70 -7.47 -10.85 -7.96
C ASP A 70 -6.87 -10.99 -9.37
N GLY A 71 -7.31 -10.13 -10.30
CA GLY A 71 -6.80 -10.08 -11.67
C GLY A 71 -7.45 -11.08 -12.61
N TYR A 72 -7.03 -11.01 -13.87
CA TYR A 72 -7.42 -11.91 -14.95
C TYR A 72 -6.47 -13.11 -14.95
N ASP A 73 -6.98 -14.33 -15.13
CA ASP A 73 -6.19 -15.58 -15.08
C ASP A 73 -5.23 -15.71 -16.28
N LEU A 74 -4.30 -14.77 -16.35
CA LEU A 74 -3.22 -14.69 -17.32
C LEU A 74 -1.98 -14.14 -16.64
N ARG A 75 -0.81 -14.70 -16.95
CA ARG A 75 0.50 -14.23 -16.48
C ARG A 75 1.38 -13.92 -17.67
N THR A 76 2.04 -12.78 -17.62
CA THR A 76 2.93 -12.32 -18.69
C THR A 76 4.27 -11.86 -18.10
N LEU A 77 5.25 -11.65 -18.97
CA LEU A 77 6.53 -11.04 -18.56
C LEU A 77 6.47 -9.50 -18.58
N GLN A 78 5.36 -8.92 -19.06
CA GLN A 78 5.14 -7.47 -19.16
C GLN A 78 4.25 -6.96 -18.02
N GLN A 79 4.60 -7.33 -16.80
CA GLN A 79 3.88 -6.92 -15.61
C GLN A 79 4.84 -6.84 -14.40
N PRO A 80 4.55 -6.02 -13.39
CA PRO A 80 5.44 -5.85 -12.22
C PRO A 80 5.70 -7.14 -11.46
N LEU A 81 4.66 -7.95 -11.21
CA LEU A 81 4.75 -9.25 -10.54
C LEU A 81 4.42 -10.37 -11.54
N THR A 82 5.43 -10.98 -12.12
CA THR A 82 5.30 -11.98 -13.20
C THR A 82 4.71 -13.31 -12.75
N ASP A 83 4.67 -13.58 -11.46
CA ASP A 83 4.09 -14.77 -10.83
C ASP A 83 2.63 -14.58 -10.38
N ARG A 84 2.04 -13.42 -10.64
CA ARG A 84 0.66 -13.07 -10.28
C ARG A 84 -0.17 -12.80 -11.54
N ASN A 85 -1.50 -12.78 -11.36
CA ASN A 85 -2.44 -12.54 -12.45
C ASN A 85 -2.31 -11.12 -13.02
N LEU A 86 -2.50 -10.98 -14.32
CA LEU A 86 -2.55 -9.70 -15.02
C LEU A 86 -3.71 -8.85 -14.48
N GLY A 87 -3.50 -7.56 -14.25
CA GLY A 87 -4.52 -6.65 -13.74
C GLY A 87 -4.89 -6.84 -12.26
N ALA A 88 -4.21 -7.73 -11.53
CA ALA A 88 -4.42 -7.88 -10.09
C ALA A 88 -4.05 -6.60 -9.33
N LEU A 89 -4.74 -6.33 -8.21
CA LEU A 89 -4.33 -5.27 -7.30
C LEU A 89 -3.01 -5.61 -6.63
N ILE A 90 -2.05 -4.70 -6.73
CA ILE A 90 -0.72 -4.80 -6.13
C ILE A 90 -0.37 -3.52 -5.36
N GLY A 91 0.60 -3.63 -4.48
CA GLY A 91 1.18 -2.50 -3.77
C GLY A 91 2.67 -2.36 -4.04
N LYS A 92 3.19 -1.16 -3.79
CA LYS A 92 4.62 -0.91 -3.64
C LYS A 92 4.91 0.02 -2.48
N VAL A 93 6.03 -0.20 -1.82
CA VAL A 93 6.59 0.76 -0.86
C VAL A 93 7.79 1.43 -1.50
N VAL A 94 7.72 2.75 -1.68
CA VAL A 94 8.85 3.54 -2.21
C VAL A 94 9.81 3.84 -1.08
N ILE A 95 11.03 3.33 -1.23
CA ILE A 95 12.11 3.42 -0.24
C ILE A 95 12.93 4.70 -0.46
N GLY A 96 13.13 5.06 -1.72
CA GLY A 96 13.94 6.22 -2.09
C GLY A 96 13.76 6.60 -3.55
N ILE A 97 14.06 7.87 -3.82
CA ILE A 97 14.05 8.44 -5.16
C ILE A 97 15.43 9.08 -5.39
N THR A 98 16.09 8.71 -6.48
CA THR A 98 17.35 9.29 -6.90
C THR A 98 17.14 10.04 -8.22
N VAL A 99 17.54 11.30 -8.26
CA VAL A 99 17.55 12.08 -9.50
C VAL A 99 18.97 12.07 -10.08
N ILE A 100 19.12 11.47 -11.26
CA ILE A 100 20.36 11.38 -11.98
C ILE A 100 20.33 12.41 -13.10
N LYS A 101 21.26 13.37 -13.08
CA LYS A 101 21.40 14.35 -14.14
C LYS A 101 22.47 13.91 -15.13
N ASP A 102 22.09 13.77 -16.39
CA ASP A 102 23.04 13.50 -17.46
C ASP A 102 23.96 14.74 -17.66
N ALA A 103 25.27 14.53 -17.50
CA ALA A 103 26.24 15.61 -17.54
C ALA A 103 26.40 16.23 -18.95
N LYS A 104 26.01 15.53 -20.03
CA LYS A 104 26.14 15.98 -21.41
C LYS A 104 24.88 16.65 -21.92
N THR A 105 23.71 16.13 -21.58
CA THR A 105 22.43 16.63 -22.11
C THR A 105 21.69 17.52 -21.11
N GLY A 106 22.07 17.52 -19.82
CA GLY A 106 21.37 18.19 -18.76
C GLY A 106 20.01 17.58 -18.40
N GLN A 107 19.64 16.45 -19.04
CA GLN A 107 18.39 15.76 -18.76
C GLN A 107 18.44 15.11 -17.39
N GLU A 108 17.33 15.17 -16.67
CA GLU A 108 17.16 14.52 -15.39
C GLU A 108 16.37 13.23 -15.57
N LYS A 109 16.91 12.13 -15.04
CA LYS A 109 16.25 10.83 -14.94
C LYS A 109 15.99 10.56 -13.47
N THR A 110 14.74 10.27 -13.15
CA THR A 110 14.35 9.80 -11.82
C THR A 110 14.43 8.28 -11.77
N ASP A 111 15.16 7.75 -10.79
CA ASP A 111 15.23 6.32 -10.49
C ASP A 111 14.60 6.10 -9.12
N GLU A 112 13.65 5.16 -9.05
CA GLU A 112 12.87 4.86 -7.85
C GLU A 112 13.24 3.49 -7.33
N ALA A 113 13.66 3.41 -6.07
CA ALA A 113 13.81 2.15 -5.37
C ALA A 113 12.50 1.83 -4.64
N ALA A 114 11.90 0.68 -4.96
CA ALA A 114 10.62 0.25 -4.38
C ALA A 114 10.57 -1.26 -4.23
N GLU A 115 9.85 -1.72 -3.20
CA GLU A 115 9.50 -3.12 -2.96
C GLU A 115 8.05 -3.35 -3.33
N PHE A 116 7.79 -4.36 -4.17
CA PHE A 116 6.47 -4.69 -4.69
C PHE A 116 5.88 -5.89 -3.96
N PHE A 117 4.55 -5.91 -3.81
CA PHE A 117 3.83 -7.02 -3.19
C PHE A 117 2.41 -7.18 -3.74
N TYR A 118 1.89 -8.41 -3.66
CA TYR A 118 0.54 -8.75 -4.08
C TYR A 118 -0.48 -8.39 -3.00
N ILE A 119 -1.67 -7.96 -3.42
CA ILE A 119 -2.79 -7.65 -2.54
C ILE A 119 -4.02 -8.52 -2.90
N GLY A 120 -4.53 -8.41 -4.12
CA GLY A 120 -5.78 -9.07 -4.53
C GLY A 120 -7.02 -8.46 -3.89
N ALA A 121 -8.11 -9.24 -3.82
CA ALA A 121 -9.38 -8.77 -3.26
C ALA A 121 -9.33 -8.59 -1.73
N ARG A 122 -8.54 -9.39 -1.02
CA ARG A 122 -8.36 -9.27 0.43
C ARG A 122 -7.05 -9.89 0.87
N SER A 123 -6.30 -9.13 1.66
CA SER A 123 -5.05 -9.63 2.24
C SER A 123 -4.67 -8.88 3.51
N ARG A 124 -3.78 -9.51 4.29
CA ARG A 124 -3.00 -8.89 5.34
C ARG A 124 -1.54 -9.07 4.94
N VAL A 125 -0.83 -7.97 4.82
CA VAL A 125 0.53 -7.96 4.30
C VAL A 125 1.46 -7.33 5.33
N GLU A 126 2.54 -8.03 5.66
CA GLU A 126 3.66 -7.46 6.39
C GLU A 126 4.46 -6.57 5.43
N MET A 127 4.60 -5.29 5.75
CA MET A 127 5.26 -4.33 4.87
C MET A 127 6.73 -4.69 4.66
N PRO A 128 7.16 -4.81 3.39
CA PRO A 128 8.51 -5.29 3.06
C PRO A 128 9.59 -4.26 3.39
N ALA A 129 9.22 -2.99 3.49
CA ALA A 129 10.16 -1.89 3.72
C ALA A 129 9.49 -0.71 4.43
N LYS A 130 10.31 0.25 4.87
CA LYS A 130 9.84 1.56 5.34
C LYS A 130 9.76 2.52 4.17
N GLY A 131 8.62 3.22 4.03
CA GLY A 131 8.45 4.26 3.01
C GLY A 131 7.01 4.58 2.71
N ARG A 132 6.80 5.26 1.57
CA ARG A 132 5.49 5.66 1.07
C ARG A 132 4.79 4.53 0.36
N LEU A 133 3.54 4.24 0.76
CA LEU A 133 2.70 3.20 0.15
C LEU A 133 1.97 3.72 -1.07
N PHE A 134 2.09 2.99 -2.19
CA PHE A 134 1.33 3.19 -3.41
C PHE A 134 0.55 1.93 -3.77
N LEU A 135 -0.61 2.11 -4.41
CA LEU A 135 -1.43 1.03 -4.97
C LEU A 135 -1.48 1.15 -6.49
N GLY A 136 -1.56 0.03 -7.17
CA GLY A 136 -1.63 -0.04 -8.61
C GLY A 136 -2.15 -1.38 -9.09
N ILE A 137 -2.15 -1.57 -10.39
CA ILE A 137 -2.54 -2.82 -11.03
C ILE A 137 -1.31 -3.53 -11.61
N ASN A 138 -1.36 -4.84 -11.64
CA ASN A 138 -0.27 -5.68 -12.12
C ASN A 138 -0.23 -5.72 -13.66
N GLU A 139 0.03 -4.56 -14.27
CA GLU A 139 0.14 -4.37 -15.71
C GLU A 139 1.02 -3.17 -16.04
N LEU A 140 1.77 -3.25 -17.15
CA LEU A 140 2.60 -2.15 -17.64
C LEU A 140 1.94 -1.36 -18.77
N VAL A 141 1.03 -1.98 -19.53
CA VAL A 141 0.32 -1.34 -20.64
C VAL A 141 -1.11 -1.02 -20.20
N ILE A 142 -1.29 0.16 -19.62
CA ILE A 142 -2.52 0.57 -18.95
C ILE A 142 -3.39 1.55 -19.77
N GLY A 143 -2.93 1.93 -20.96
CA GLY A 143 -3.56 3.02 -21.74
C GLY A 143 -4.95 2.70 -22.29
N ASP A 144 -5.27 1.42 -22.44
CA ASP A 144 -6.57 0.91 -22.92
C ASP A 144 -7.45 0.34 -21.79
N ASN A 145 -7.02 0.46 -20.56
CA ASN A 145 -7.79 0.03 -19.40
C ASN A 145 -8.91 1.00 -19.04
N ALA A 146 -9.92 0.49 -18.34
CA ALA A 146 -11.02 1.26 -17.79
C ALA A 146 -11.48 0.68 -16.45
N GLY A 147 -12.28 1.45 -15.71
CA GLY A 147 -12.76 1.06 -14.38
C GLY A 147 -11.77 1.37 -13.27
N GLU A 148 -12.12 0.99 -12.06
CA GLU A 148 -11.33 1.25 -10.86
C GLU A 148 -11.62 0.22 -9.77
N PHE A 149 -10.66 0.03 -8.87
CA PHE A 149 -10.87 -0.65 -7.61
C PHE A 149 -11.06 0.38 -6.49
N THR A 150 -12.01 0.09 -5.58
CA THR A 150 -12.14 0.77 -4.30
C THR A 150 -11.43 -0.07 -3.24
N VAL A 151 -10.38 0.48 -2.63
CA VAL A 151 -9.53 -0.25 -1.70
C VAL A 151 -9.62 0.37 -0.31
N THR A 152 -10.03 -0.42 0.68
CA THR A 152 -9.93 -0.06 2.08
C THR A 152 -8.58 -0.54 2.62
N VAL A 153 -7.79 0.39 3.16
CA VAL A 153 -6.49 0.15 3.79
C VAL A 153 -6.61 0.40 5.28
N VAL A 154 -6.28 -0.59 6.09
CA VAL A 154 -6.33 -0.50 7.56
C VAL A 154 -4.93 -0.68 8.11
N THR A 155 -4.47 0.31 8.87
CA THR A 155 -3.16 0.30 9.53
C THR A 155 -3.32 0.58 11.02
N ASP A 156 -2.50 -0.08 11.84
CA ASP A 156 -2.34 0.33 13.24
C ASP A 156 -1.38 1.53 13.28
N ARG A 157 -1.77 2.60 13.96
CA ARG A 157 -0.84 3.69 14.28
C ARG A 157 -0.06 3.30 15.54
N GLU A 158 1.24 3.27 15.42
CA GLU A 158 2.12 3.22 16.60
C GLU A 158 2.11 4.53 17.39
#